data_45b6ec172fbda25e3354841a081b8b63
#
_entry.id   45b6ec172fbda25e3354841a081b8b63
#
_cell.length_a   1.000
_cell.length_b   1.000
_cell.length_c   1.000
_cell.angle_alpha   90.00
_cell.angle_beta   90.00
_cell.angle_gamma   90.00
#
_symmetry.space_group_name_H-M   'P 1'
#
loop_
_entity.id
_entity.type
_entity.pdbx_description
1 polymer ?
#
loop_
_entity_poly.entity_id
_entity_poly.type
_entity_poly.pdbx_seq_one_letter_code
_entity_poly.pdbx_strand_id
1 'polypeptide(L)'
;MNVSFSLNYLQKPFFIIFNVTHFSFNQTFTLPPFFHLFLVRFMALKLPQNSLLGSQSDSQRTLYPYVTGTSVVALKYKDRILMAADMGGKIDGPVHMRYKSVERMKPIGKHSLLGASGEISDFQEILRYLNELILYDNMWDDGNSLGPKEVHNYLTRVMYNRRNKFNPLWNSLVLGGVKNGNKYLGTVSMIGVNFKDNHVATGFGNHLAQPILRQEWHENLSFEDGVKLLEKCMRVLLYCDRSAVNKLQIAKITEEGVTIHQPYSLKTYWEFSTFENPAQGAIGSW
;
A
#
# COMPACT_ATOMS: atom_id res chain seq x y z
N MET A 1 40.43 33.30 -17.34
CA MET A 1 40.08 33.04 -15.93
C MET A 1 39.95 31.56 -15.75
N ASN A 2 40.95 30.94 -15.14
CA ASN A 2 40.97 29.50 -14.88
C ASN A 2 40.20 29.23 -13.60
N VAL A 3 39.16 28.40 -13.68
CA VAL A 3 38.44 27.91 -12.51
C VAL A 3 38.86 26.44 -12.31
N SER A 4 39.66 26.21 -11.28
CA SER A 4 40.04 24.86 -10.84
C SER A 4 38.97 24.30 -9.94
N PHE A 5 38.44 23.11 -10.28
CA PHE A 5 37.55 22.34 -9.40
C PHE A 5 38.40 21.35 -8.59
N SER A 6 38.41 21.51 -7.28
CA SER A 6 38.89 20.48 -6.37
C SER A 6 37.70 19.64 -5.88
N LEU A 7 37.72 18.33 -6.17
CA LEU A 7 36.79 17.37 -5.63
C LEU A 7 37.29 16.91 -4.25
N ASN A 8 36.65 17.35 -3.20
CA ASN A 8 36.81 16.73 -1.88
C ASN A 8 35.63 15.74 -1.64
N TYR A 9 35.97 14.47 -1.60
CA TYR A 9 35.07 13.40 -1.19
C TYR A 9 34.81 13.49 0.32
N LEU A 10 33.58 13.80 0.73
CA LEU A 10 33.07 13.52 2.07
C LEU A 10 31.63 12.98 1.96
N GLN A 11 31.46 11.80 2.53
CA GLN A 11 30.22 11.03 2.62
C GLN A 11 29.12 11.79 3.37
N LYS A 12 28.13 12.33 2.62
CA LYS A 12 26.77 12.63 3.12
C LYS A 12 25.81 12.77 1.92
N PRO A 13 24.52 12.38 2.04
CA PRO A 13 23.57 12.46 0.93
C PRO A 13 23.22 13.93 0.65
N PHE A 14 23.59 14.43 -0.51
CA PHE A 14 23.31 15.78 -0.91
C PHE A 14 21.96 15.91 -1.61
N PHE A 15 21.13 16.78 -1.04
CA PHE A 15 20.08 17.47 -1.78
C PHE A 15 20.74 18.59 -2.61
N ILE A 16 20.84 18.41 -3.90
CA ILE A 16 21.23 19.49 -4.80
C ILE A 16 19.95 20.18 -5.28
N ILE A 17 19.69 21.35 -4.69
CA ILE A 17 18.67 22.27 -5.20
C ILE A 17 19.33 23.07 -6.34
N PHE A 18 18.99 22.76 -7.58
CA PHE A 18 19.33 23.62 -8.70
C PHE A 18 18.25 24.69 -8.87
N ASN A 19 18.58 25.92 -8.49
CA ASN A 19 17.84 27.09 -8.94
C ASN A 19 18.29 27.42 -10.37
N VAL A 20 17.48 27.09 -11.37
CA VAL A 20 17.72 27.45 -12.76
C VAL A 20 16.94 28.73 -13.05
N THR A 21 17.58 29.88 -12.80
CA THR A 21 17.17 31.14 -13.40
C THR A 21 18.22 31.54 -14.41
N HIS A 22 17.85 31.66 -15.68
CA HIS A 22 18.58 32.18 -16.83
C HIS A 22 19.87 31.42 -17.24
N PHE A 23 19.73 30.49 -18.17
CA PHE A 23 20.83 30.07 -19.04
C PHE A 23 20.46 30.35 -20.49
N SER A 24 21.25 31.24 -21.11
CA SER A 24 21.26 31.45 -22.54
C SER A 24 22.01 30.31 -23.23
N PHE A 25 21.31 29.59 -24.10
CA PHE A 25 21.87 28.45 -24.85
C PHE A 25 22.75 28.93 -25.99
N ASN A 26 24.07 28.81 -25.85
CA ASN A 26 24.98 28.79 -26.98
C ASN A 26 26.30 28.10 -26.62
N GLN A 27 26.23 26.77 -26.40
CA GLN A 27 27.37 25.85 -26.54
C GLN A 27 26.87 24.42 -26.49
N THR A 28 27.17 23.62 -27.51
CA THR A 28 26.89 22.19 -27.60
C THR A 28 27.81 21.43 -26.64
N PHE A 29 27.29 21.08 -25.47
CA PHE A 29 27.92 20.13 -24.55
C PHE A 29 27.39 18.72 -24.86
N THR A 30 28.25 17.85 -25.37
CA THR A 30 27.99 16.41 -25.45
C THR A 30 28.11 15.80 -24.05
N LEU A 31 27.01 15.58 -23.38
CA LEU A 31 26.93 14.84 -22.11
C LEU A 31 27.14 13.33 -22.37
N PRO A 32 27.85 12.60 -21.48
CA PRO A 32 28.02 11.17 -21.65
C PRO A 32 26.63 10.45 -21.59
N PRO A 33 26.45 9.35 -22.32
CA PRO A 33 25.15 8.72 -22.53
C PRO A 33 24.41 8.29 -21.22
N PHE A 34 25.15 8.03 -20.17
CA PHE A 34 24.59 7.73 -18.85
C PHE A 34 23.82 8.90 -18.20
N PHE A 35 24.23 10.13 -18.43
CA PHE A 35 23.57 11.32 -17.88
C PHE A 35 22.26 11.64 -18.61
N HIS A 36 22.19 11.34 -19.90
CA HIS A 36 20.97 11.55 -20.69
C HIS A 36 19.85 10.62 -20.25
N LEU A 37 20.16 9.36 -19.94
CA LEU A 37 19.17 8.39 -19.43
C LEU A 37 18.62 8.80 -18.05
N PHE A 38 19.49 9.36 -17.19
CA PHE A 38 19.08 9.79 -15.84
C PHE A 38 18.20 11.04 -15.88
N LEU A 39 18.50 11.98 -16.77
CA LEU A 39 17.73 13.23 -16.93
C LEU A 39 16.37 12.97 -17.57
N VAL A 40 16.30 12.09 -18.57
CA VAL A 40 15.06 11.70 -19.24
C VAL A 40 14.16 10.91 -18.28
N ARG A 41 14.75 10.00 -17.47
CA ARG A 41 13.99 9.24 -16.45
C ARG A 41 13.49 10.16 -15.31
N PHE A 42 14.24 11.20 -14.96
CA PHE A 42 13.84 12.22 -13.99
C PHE A 42 12.76 13.16 -14.54
N MET A 43 12.82 13.51 -15.83
CA MET A 43 11.77 14.28 -16.52
C MET A 43 10.49 13.46 -16.75
N ALA A 44 10.61 12.18 -17.13
CA ALA A 44 9.46 11.29 -17.29
C ALA A 44 8.70 11.09 -15.97
N LEU A 45 9.38 11.07 -14.82
CA LEU A 45 8.74 11.07 -13.50
C LEU A 45 8.07 12.41 -13.15
N LYS A 46 8.39 13.51 -13.83
CA LYS A 46 7.75 14.82 -13.62
C LYS A 46 6.53 15.06 -14.52
N LEU A 47 6.50 14.47 -15.70
CA LEU A 47 5.44 14.71 -16.70
C LEU A 47 4.01 14.27 -16.27
N PRO A 48 3.77 13.14 -15.59
CA PRO A 48 2.43 12.77 -15.20
C PRO A 48 1.81 13.65 -14.12
N GLN A 49 2.62 14.33 -13.30
CA GLN A 49 2.11 15.09 -12.17
C GLN A 49 1.39 16.39 -12.57
N ASN A 50 1.72 17.00 -13.71
CA ASN A 50 1.15 18.27 -14.11
C ASN A 50 -0.07 18.15 -15.01
N SER A 51 -0.22 17.06 -15.77
CA SER A 51 -1.39 16.87 -16.64
C SER A 51 -2.57 16.22 -15.91
N LEU A 52 -2.31 15.39 -14.90
CA LEU A 52 -3.36 14.72 -14.11
C LEU A 52 -3.81 15.54 -12.90
N LEU A 53 -2.99 16.49 -12.45
CA LEU A 53 -3.33 17.43 -11.37
C LEU A 53 -3.76 18.80 -11.91
N GLY A 54 -3.87 18.98 -13.26
CA GLY A 54 -4.41 20.16 -13.89
C GLY A 54 -5.83 20.37 -13.47
N SER A 55 -6.09 21.50 -12.83
CA SER A 55 -7.35 22.20 -12.61
C SER A 55 -8.62 21.41 -12.97
N GLN A 56 -8.87 20.29 -12.32
CA GLN A 56 -10.24 19.85 -12.17
C GLN A 56 -10.91 20.90 -11.28
N SER A 57 -11.81 21.67 -11.90
CA SER A 57 -12.83 22.43 -11.19
C SER A 57 -13.26 21.61 -9.99
N ASP A 58 -13.31 22.22 -8.81
CA ASP A 58 -13.77 21.62 -7.57
C ASP A 58 -15.15 20.98 -7.74
N SER A 59 -15.20 19.80 -8.35
CA SER A 59 -16.34 18.92 -8.17
C SER A 59 -16.35 18.58 -6.70
N GLN A 60 -17.37 19.03 -5.97
CA GLN A 60 -17.56 18.74 -4.55
C GLN A 60 -17.52 17.22 -4.38
N ARG A 61 -16.34 16.73 -3.99
CA ARG A 61 -16.16 15.35 -3.61
C ARG A 61 -16.82 15.14 -2.24
N THR A 62 -17.49 14.02 -2.06
CA THR A 62 -17.92 13.60 -0.73
C THR A 62 -16.72 13.58 0.21
N LEU A 63 -16.75 14.41 1.23
CA LEU A 63 -15.66 14.55 2.21
C LEU A 63 -15.58 13.37 3.19
N TYR A 64 -16.56 12.47 3.14
CA TYR A 64 -16.67 11.34 4.05
C TYR A 64 -16.55 10.02 3.27
N PRO A 65 -15.82 9.04 3.82
CA PRO A 65 -15.77 7.71 3.25
C PRO A 65 -17.16 7.07 3.26
N TYR A 66 -17.57 6.50 2.13
CA TYR A 66 -18.91 5.94 1.97
C TYR A 66 -18.93 4.42 1.97
N VAL A 67 -18.02 3.78 1.22
CA VAL A 67 -17.89 2.32 1.19
C VAL A 67 -16.51 1.94 1.69
N THR A 68 -16.43 1.48 2.93
CA THR A 68 -15.14 1.20 3.57
C THR A 68 -14.88 -0.29 3.67
N GLY A 69 -13.64 -0.67 3.37
CA GLY A 69 -13.08 -1.98 3.65
C GLY A 69 -12.39 -2.01 5.01
N THR A 70 -12.29 -3.21 5.57
CA THR A 70 -11.69 -3.46 6.88
C THR A 70 -10.15 -3.57 6.82
N SER A 71 -9.55 -4.25 7.77
CA SER A 71 -8.11 -4.42 7.89
C SER A 71 -7.49 -5.25 6.76
N VAL A 72 -6.24 -4.96 6.46
CA VAL A 72 -5.34 -5.79 5.65
C VAL A 72 -4.16 -6.16 6.53
N VAL A 73 -3.76 -7.43 6.51
CA VAL A 73 -2.63 -7.95 7.30
C VAL A 73 -1.64 -8.60 6.35
N ALA A 74 -0.36 -8.33 6.52
CA ALA A 74 0.70 -8.92 5.70
C ALA A 74 1.95 -9.23 6.53
N LEU A 75 2.69 -10.26 6.11
CA LEU A 75 3.94 -10.66 6.74
C LEU A 75 4.95 -11.19 5.71
N LYS A 76 6.23 -11.04 6.04
CA LYS A 76 7.33 -11.70 5.32
C LYS A 76 7.59 -13.08 5.93
N TYR A 77 7.88 -14.05 5.10
CA TYR A 77 8.33 -15.37 5.54
C TYR A 77 9.38 -15.90 4.56
N LYS A 78 10.42 -16.56 5.06
CA LYS A 78 11.55 -17.00 4.22
C LYS A 78 11.84 -15.96 3.11
N ASP A 79 11.70 -16.33 1.83
CA ASP A 79 11.98 -15.45 0.67
C ASP A 79 10.72 -14.85 0.03
N ARG A 80 9.58 -14.84 0.74
CA ARG A 80 8.27 -14.52 0.16
C ARG A 80 7.46 -13.64 1.09
N ILE A 81 6.32 -13.19 0.60
CA ILE A 81 5.37 -12.38 1.38
C ILE A 81 3.98 -13.01 1.29
N LEU A 82 3.27 -13.00 2.41
CA LEU A 82 1.85 -13.31 2.50
C LEU A 82 1.07 -12.05 2.85
N MET A 83 -0.10 -11.91 2.23
CA MET A 83 -1.05 -10.84 2.53
C MET A 83 -2.45 -11.44 2.64
N ALA A 84 -3.21 -11.00 3.63
CA ALA A 84 -4.57 -11.44 3.88
C ALA A 84 -5.49 -10.24 4.05
N ALA A 85 -6.68 -10.32 3.48
CA ALA A 85 -7.76 -9.37 3.66
C ALA A 85 -9.12 -10.08 3.58
N ASP A 86 -10.12 -9.58 4.29
CA ASP A 86 -11.49 -9.99 4.03
C ASP A 86 -12.05 -9.26 2.80
N MET A 87 -13.16 -9.76 2.27
CA MET A 87 -13.79 -9.21 1.06
C MET A 87 -15.03 -8.35 1.39
N GLY A 88 -15.14 -7.87 2.62
CA GLY A 88 -16.24 -7.02 3.05
C GLY A 88 -16.07 -5.58 2.58
N GLY A 89 -17.17 -4.96 2.15
CA GLY A 89 -17.30 -3.52 2.01
C GLY A 89 -18.56 -3.06 2.75
N LYS A 90 -18.40 -2.09 3.67
CA LYS A 90 -19.49 -1.56 4.48
C LYS A 90 -19.83 -0.15 4.06
N ILE A 91 -21.11 0.16 3.92
CA ILE A 91 -21.62 1.52 3.79
C ILE A 91 -21.93 2.05 5.18
N ASP A 92 -21.34 3.18 5.55
CA ASP A 92 -21.67 3.89 6.77
C ASP A 92 -22.92 4.77 6.51
N GLY A 93 -24.01 4.45 7.23
CA GLY A 93 -25.28 5.14 7.11
C GLY A 93 -26.41 4.43 7.86
N PRO A 94 -27.64 4.98 7.83
CA PRO A 94 -28.79 4.38 8.50
C PRO A 94 -29.18 3.01 7.92
N VAL A 95 -28.83 2.75 6.66
CA VAL A 95 -29.01 1.45 6.02
C VAL A 95 -27.64 0.78 5.89
N HIS A 96 -27.38 -0.20 6.72
CA HIS A 96 -26.13 -0.97 6.71
C HIS A 96 -26.08 -1.93 5.52
N MET A 97 -25.85 -1.43 4.34
CA MET A 97 -25.60 -2.29 3.19
C MET A 97 -24.15 -2.82 3.25
N ARG A 98 -24.00 -4.13 3.08
CA ARG A 98 -22.72 -4.82 3.03
C ARG A 98 -22.50 -5.38 1.62
N TYR A 99 -21.41 -4.97 1.01
CA TYR A 99 -20.89 -5.70 -0.13
C TYR A 99 -20.09 -6.90 0.38
N LYS A 100 -20.43 -8.10 -0.11
CA LYS A 100 -19.85 -9.37 0.40
C LYS A 100 -18.67 -9.86 -0.45
N SER A 101 -18.29 -9.16 -1.50
CA SER A 101 -17.29 -9.63 -2.46
C SER A 101 -16.54 -8.48 -3.12
N VAL A 102 -15.95 -7.60 -2.31
CA VAL A 102 -15.09 -6.52 -2.78
C VAL A 102 -13.64 -6.97 -2.73
N GLU A 103 -12.98 -6.98 -3.86
CA GLU A 103 -11.56 -7.31 -3.91
C GLU A 103 -10.73 -6.09 -3.47
N ARG A 104 -9.99 -6.26 -2.40
CA ARG A 104 -9.14 -5.22 -1.81
C ARG A 104 -7.65 -5.48 -1.99
N MET A 105 -7.29 -6.57 -2.64
CA MET A 105 -5.93 -6.90 -3.03
C MET A 105 -5.86 -6.96 -4.55
N LYS A 106 -4.95 -6.18 -5.15
CA LYS A 106 -4.75 -6.11 -6.60
C LYS A 106 -3.27 -6.22 -6.95
N PRO A 107 -2.91 -7.05 -7.93
CA PRO A 107 -1.54 -7.11 -8.42
C PRO A 107 -1.18 -5.80 -9.14
N ILE A 108 0.03 -5.33 -8.90
CA ILE A 108 0.60 -4.13 -9.51
C ILE A 108 1.86 -4.55 -10.28
N GLY A 109 1.75 -4.58 -11.60
CA GLY A 109 2.79 -5.18 -12.42
C GLY A 109 2.98 -6.67 -12.10
N LYS A 110 4.18 -7.18 -12.35
CA LYS A 110 4.49 -8.61 -12.20
C LYS A 110 4.86 -9.00 -10.76
N HIS A 111 5.54 -8.12 -10.03
CA HIS A 111 6.24 -8.46 -8.79
C HIS A 111 5.66 -7.83 -7.53
N SER A 112 4.57 -7.06 -7.63
CA SER A 112 4.00 -6.32 -6.52
C SER A 112 2.52 -6.59 -6.33
N LEU A 113 2.06 -6.54 -5.09
CA LEU A 113 0.67 -6.63 -4.70
C LEU A 113 0.33 -5.46 -3.80
N LEU A 114 -0.77 -4.78 -4.09
CA LEU A 114 -1.31 -3.72 -3.27
C LEU A 114 -2.58 -4.18 -2.57
N GLY A 115 -2.59 -4.06 -1.25
CA GLY A 115 -3.77 -4.21 -0.41
C GLY A 115 -4.21 -2.87 0.13
N ALA A 116 -5.50 -2.64 0.21
CA ALA A 116 -6.07 -1.40 0.73
C ALA A 116 -7.16 -1.63 1.77
N SER A 117 -7.13 -0.83 2.82
CA SER A 117 -8.23 -0.61 3.75
C SER A 117 -8.76 0.82 3.58
N GLY A 118 -10.00 1.07 4.00
CA GLY A 118 -10.66 2.37 3.83
C GLY A 118 -11.56 2.43 2.60
N GLU A 119 -11.72 3.60 2.02
CA GLU A 119 -12.69 3.87 0.95
C GLU A 119 -12.37 3.13 -0.36
N ILE A 120 -13.35 2.43 -0.89
CA ILE A 120 -13.17 1.59 -2.09
C ILE A 120 -13.07 2.42 -3.37
N SER A 121 -13.83 3.49 -3.48
CA SER A 121 -13.77 4.38 -4.65
C SER A 121 -12.42 5.07 -4.77
N ASP A 122 -11.85 5.49 -3.64
CA ASP A 122 -10.51 6.06 -3.58
C ASP A 122 -9.43 5.02 -3.92
N PHE A 123 -9.63 3.77 -3.51
CA PHE A 123 -8.74 2.69 -3.91
C PHE A 123 -8.77 2.45 -5.43
N GLN A 124 -9.94 2.51 -6.06
CA GLN A 124 -10.05 2.41 -7.52
C GLN A 124 -9.31 3.56 -8.22
N GLU A 125 -9.38 4.77 -7.68
CA GLU A 125 -8.64 5.92 -8.21
C GLU A 125 -7.11 5.74 -8.05
N ILE A 126 -6.65 5.20 -6.92
CA ILE A 126 -5.24 4.84 -6.71
C ILE A 126 -4.78 3.80 -7.75
N LEU A 127 -5.60 2.79 -8.02
CA LEU A 127 -5.30 1.79 -9.04
C LEU A 127 -5.22 2.40 -10.44
N ARG A 128 -6.05 3.39 -10.76
CA ARG A 128 -5.98 4.13 -12.01
C ARG A 128 -4.63 4.83 -12.17
N TYR A 129 -4.17 5.55 -11.15
CA TYR A 129 -2.84 6.19 -11.15
C TYR A 129 -1.70 5.19 -11.32
N LEU A 130 -1.79 4.04 -10.66
CA LEU A 130 -0.77 3.00 -10.78
C LEU A 130 -0.78 2.34 -12.16
N ASN A 131 -1.94 2.11 -12.74
CA ASN A 131 -2.05 1.57 -14.10
C ASN A 131 -1.46 2.53 -15.14
N GLU A 132 -1.69 3.83 -15.00
CA GLU A 132 -1.06 4.85 -15.84
C GLU A 132 0.47 4.82 -15.68
N LEU A 133 0.97 4.74 -14.44
CA LEU A 133 2.40 4.66 -14.17
C LEU A 133 3.05 3.43 -14.81
N ILE A 134 2.39 2.26 -14.70
CA ILE A 134 2.87 1.00 -15.30
C ILE A 134 2.82 1.09 -16.83
N LEU A 135 1.76 1.68 -17.38
CA LEU A 135 1.66 1.85 -18.84
C LEU A 135 2.81 2.70 -19.35
N TYR A 136 3.14 3.80 -18.70
CA TYR A 136 4.30 4.63 -19.04
C TYR A 136 5.61 3.86 -18.93
N ASP A 137 5.80 3.07 -17.87
CA ASP A 137 7.00 2.25 -17.69
C ASP A 137 7.16 1.24 -18.83
N ASN A 138 6.07 0.57 -19.19
CA ASN A 138 6.07 -0.40 -20.28
C ASN A 138 6.28 0.21 -21.67
N MET A 139 5.91 1.49 -21.87
CA MET A 139 6.11 2.16 -23.16
C MET A 139 7.58 2.43 -23.49
N TRP A 140 8.43 2.51 -22.49
CA TRP A 140 9.87 2.74 -22.69
C TRP A 140 10.64 1.49 -23.06
N ASP A 141 10.12 0.30 -22.78
CA ASP A 141 10.67 -1.03 -23.13
C ASP A 141 12.20 -1.14 -22.95
N ASP A 142 12.69 -0.56 -21.83
CA ASP A 142 14.11 -0.54 -21.49
C ASP A 142 14.60 -1.82 -20.80
N GLY A 143 13.74 -2.85 -20.75
CA GLY A 143 13.98 -4.13 -20.08
C GLY A 143 13.91 -4.07 -18.55
N ASN A 144 13.65 -2.90 -17.98
CA ASN A 144 13.44 -2.72 -16.54
C ASN A 144 11.97 -2.52 -16.24
N SER A 145 11.45 -3.16 -15.22
CA SER A 145 10.10 -2.93 -14.71
C SER A 145 10.14 -2.19 -13.38
N LEU A 146 9.09 -1.43 -13.08
CA LEU A 146 8.94 -0.79 -11.77
C LEU A 146 8.96 -1.84 -10.65
N GLY A 147 9.80 -1.61 -9.66
CA GLY A 147 9.88 -2.45 -8.47
C GLY A 147 8.95 -1.97 -7.36
N PRO A 148 8.76 -2.79 -6.32
CA PRO A 148 7.89 -2.46 -5.20
C PRO A 148 8.34 -1.21 -4.43
N LYS A 149 9.63 -0.91 -4.39
CA LYS A 149 10.17 0.28 -3.73
C LYS A 149 9.78 1.57 -4.46
N GLU A 150 9.85 1.57 -5.78
CA GLU A 150 9.50 2.69 -6.64
C GLU A 150 8.01 2.98 -6.54
N VAL A 151 7.17 1.94 -6.60
CA VAL A 151 5.72 2.03 -6.41
C VAL A 151 5.37 2.58 -5.02
N HIS A 152 6.04 2.12 -3.98
CA HIS A 152 5.82 2.61 -2.62
C HIS A 152 6.15 4.11 -2.46
N ASN A 153 7.26 4.55 -3.04
CA ASN A 153 7.65 5.96 -3.03
C ASN A 153 6.66 6.82 -3.83
N TYR A 154 6.17 6.32 -4.95
CA TYR A 154 5.15 7.00 -5.75
C TYR A 154 3.85 7.17 -4.96
N LEU A 155 3.34 6.09 -4.36
CA LEU A 155 2.14 6.12 -3.52
C LEU A 155 2.28 7.10 -2.34
N THR A 156 3.43 7.10 -1.68
CA THR A 156 3.71 8.06 -0.59
C THR A 156 3.54 9.50 -1.06
N ARG A 157 4.08 9.84 -2.23
CA ARG A 157 3.96 11.19 -2.81
C ARG A 157 2.54 11.53 -3.21
N VAL A 158 1.81 10.59 -3.79
CA VAL A 158 0.40 10.78 -4.15
C VAL A 158 -0.43 11.07 -2.92
N MET A 159 -0.34 10.23 -1.88
CA MET A 159 -1.08 10.40 -0.62
C MET A 159 -0.74 11.73 0.07
N TYR A 160 0.54 12.07 0.16
CA TYR A 160 1.00 13.33 0.75
C TYR A 160 0.50 14.56 -0.02
N ASN A 161 0.59 14.55 -1.35
CA ASN A 161 0.14 15.66 -2.19
C ASN A 161 -1.38 15.88 -2.08
N ARG A 162 -2.15 14.79 -2.05
CA ARG A 162 -3.61 14.85 -1.89
C ARG A 162 -4.00 15.42 -0.52
N ARG A 163 -3.32 14.96 0.54
CA ARG A 163 -3.53 15.50 1.89
C ARG A 163 -3.26 17.00 1.96
N ASN A 164 -2.13 17.47 1.38
CA ASN A 164 -1.75 18.88 1.41
C ASN A 164 -2.73 19.79 0.66
N LYS A 165 -3.48 19.24 -0.28
CA LYS A 165 -4.56 19.95 -0.99
C LYS A 165 -5.92 19.86 -0.29
N PHE A 166 -5.96 19.43 0.96
CA PHE A 166 -7.20 19.19 1.73
C PHE A 166 -8.20 18.25 1.04
N ASN A 167 -7.70 17.37 0.18
CA ASN A 167 -8.48 16.37 -0.54
C ASN A 167 -7.81 14.99 -0.42
N PRO A 168 -7.70 14.42 0.81
CA PRO A 168 -7.03 13.15 1.06
C PRO A 168 -7.78 11.99 0.41
N LEU A 169 -7.04 10.95 0.05
CA LEU A 169 -7.60 9.64 -0.27
C LEU A 169 -7.75 8.85 1.04
N TRP A 170 -8.96 8.39 1.32
CA TRP A 170 -9.32 7.75 2.59
C TRP A 170 -8.88 6.27 2.63
N ASN A 171 -7.59 6.02 2.38
CA ASN A 171 -7.03 4.68 2.36
C ASN A 171 -5.78 4.56 3.22
N SER A 172 -5.63 3.40 3.84
CA SER A 172 -4.34 2.90 4.30
C SER A 172 -3.93 1.74 3.41
N LEU A 173 -2.74 1.83 2.85
CA LEU A 173 -2.23 0.95 1.81
C LEU A 173 -1.15 0.04 2.37
N VAL A 174 -1.14 -1.21 1.93
CA VAL A 174 -0.06 -2.18 2.17
C VAL A 174 0.48 -2.61 0.83
N LEU A 175 1.76 -2.40 0.61
CA LEU A 175 2.45 -2.85 -0.59
C LEU A 175 3.43 -3.95 -0.23
N GLY A 176 3.22 -5.13 -0.81
CA GLY A 176 4.15 -6.25 -0.78
C GLY A 176 4.74 -6.50 -2.17
N GLY A 177 6.00 -6.88 -2.23
CA GLY A 177 6.62 -7.25 -3.50
C GLY A 177 7.95 -7.97 -3.31
N VAL A 178 8.29 -8.81 -4.29
CA VAL A 178 9.58 -9.50 -4.35
C VAL A 178 10.20 -9.24 -5.71
N LYS A 179 11.39 -8.68 -5.74
CA LYS A 179 12.14 -8.42 -6.97
C LYS A 179 13.63 -8.61 -6.71
N ASN A 180 14.30 -9.38 -7.58
CA ASN A 180 15.72 -9.68 -7.50
C ASN A 180 16.14 -10.21 -6.11
N GLY A 181 15.37 -11.16 -5.56
CA GLY A 181 15.60 -11.75 -4.24
C GLY A 181 15.28 -10.84 -3.05
N ASN A 182 14.95 -9.57 -3.28
CA ASN A 182 14.65 -8.62 -2.21
C ASN A 182 13.16 -8.60 -1.86
N LYS A 183 12.85 -8.91 -0.61
CA LYS A 183 11.49 -8.81 -0.04
C LYS A 183 11.20 -7.38 0.39
N TYR A 184 10.17 -6.81 -0.15
CA TYR A 184 9.72 -5.46 0.20
C TYR A 184 8.31 -5.49 0.76
N LEU A 185 8.13 -5.10 2.00
CA LEU A 185 6.83 -4.93 2.62
C LEU A 185 6.79 -3.56 3.30
N GLY A 186 5.83 -2.74 2.90
CA GLY A 186 5.68 -1.39 3.43
C GLY A 186 4.22 -0.95 3.47
N THR A 187 3.96 0.07 4.27
CA THR A 187 2.64 0.70 4.40
C THR A 187 2.71 2.18 4.03
N VAL A 188 1.60 2.68 3.53
CA VAL A 188 1.40 4.13 3.31
C VAL A 188 0.04 4.51 3.89
N SER A 189 0.03 5.46 4.82
CA SER A 189 -1.19 5.99 5.40
C SER A 189 -1.81 7.09 4.54
N MET A 190 -3.06 7.44 4.83
CA MET A 190 -3.78 8.53 4.14
C MET A 190 -3.10 9.91 4.25
N ILE A 191 -2.24 10.10 5.24
CA ILE A 191 -1.50 11.35 5.45
C ILE A 191 -0.11 11.35 4.80
N GLY A 192 0.26 10.27 4.09
CA GLY A 192 1.56 10.12 3.46
C GLY A 192 2.67 9.63 4.38
N VAL A 193 2.36 9.22 5.61
CA VAL A 193 3.33 8.52 6.48
C VAL A 193 3.56 7.13 5.92
N ASN A 194 4.81 6.76 5.77
CA ASN A 194 5.21 5.47 5.24
C ASN A 194 6.29 4.82 6.11
N PHE A 195 6.26 3.51 6.20
CA PHE A 195 7.31 2.73 6.83
C PHE A 195 7.38 1.32 6.23
N LYS A 196 8.49 0.64 6.50
CA LYS A 196 8.73 -0.74 6.11
C LYS A 196 8.89 -1.57 7.36
N ASP A 197 8.34 -2.79 7.32
CA ASP A 197 8.47 -3.72 8.44
C ASP A 197 8.45 -5.17 7.90
N ASN A 198 8.66 -6.12 8.80
CA ASN A 198 8.57 -7.54 8.50
C ASN A 198 7.13 -8.06 8.57
N HIS A 199 6.28 -7.40 9.29
CA HIS A 199 4.85 -7.62 9.35
C HIS A 199 4.12 -6.30 9.50
N VAL A 200 2.98 -6.16 8.83
CA VAL A 200 2.18 -4.94 8.83
C VAL A 200 0.70 -5.27 8.87
N ALA A 201 -0.06 -4.38 9.48
CA ALA A 201 -1.51 -4.43 9.48
C ALA A 201 -2.08 -3.03 9.30
N THR A 202 -3.33 -2.91 8.85
CA THR A 202 -4.03 -1.63 8.69
C THR A 202 -5.35 -1.62 9.45
N GLY A 203 -5.91 -0.45 9.69
CA GLY A 203 -7.18 -0.31 10.38
C GLY A 203 -7.15 -0.90 11.81
N PHE A 204 -8.19 -1.62 12.19
CA PHE A 204 -8.25 -2.33 13.47
C PHE A 204 -7.15 -3.39 13.63
N GLY A 205 -6.59 -3.89 12.52
CA GLY A 205 -5.46 -4.80 12.54
C GLY A 205 -4.23 -4.26 13.24
N ASN A 206 -4.02 -2.94 13.24
CA ASN A 206 -2.92 -2.32 13.99
C ASN A 206 -3.03 -2.53 15.50
N HIS A 207 -4.24 -2.66 16.01
CA HIS A 207 -4.47 -2.82 17.45
C HIS A 207 -4.62 -4.28 17.85
N LEU A 208 -5.22 -5.11 17.01
CA LEU A 208 -5.60 -6.49 17.33
C LEU A 208 -4.65 -7.53 16.71
N ALA A 209 -4.27 -7.36 15.46
CA ALA A 209 -3.41 -8.33 14.76
C ALA A 209 -1.91 -8.06 15.02
N GLN A 210 -1.49 -6.80 15.09
CA GLN A 210 -0.09 -6.45 15.27
C GLN A 210 0.56 -7.01 16.56
N PRO A 211 -0.11 -7.02 17.73
CA PRO A 211 0.44 -7.69 18.92
C PRO A 211 0.68 -9.17 18.72
N ILE A 212 -0.24 -9.87 18.06
CA ILE A 212 -0.14 -11.31 17.75
C ILE A 212 1.06 -11.56 16.81
N LEU A 213 1.15 -10.73 15.76
CA LEU A 213 2.27 -10.81 14.82
C LEU A 213 3.60 -10.58 15.52
N ARG A 214 3.72 -9.59 16.41
CA ARG A 214 4.95 -9.34 17.18
C ARG A 214 5.36 -10.48 18.08
N GLN A 215 4.41 -11.23 18.61
CA GLN A 215 4.67 -12.35 19.49
C GLN A 215 5.06 -13.63 18.74
N GLU A 216 4.39 -13.91 17.62
CA GLU A 216 4.47 -15.22 16.96
C GLU A 216 5.26 -15.18 15.64
N TRP A 217 5.55 -13.99 15.10
CA TRP A 217 6.31 -13.88 13.87
C TRP A 217 7.80 -14.17 14.11
N HIS A 218 8.38 -14.97 13.22
CA HIS A 218 9.82 -15.15 13.11
C HIS A 218 10.24 -15.32 11.65
N GLU A 219 11.49 -15.02 11.32
CA GLU A 219 11.96 -14.95 9.93
C GLU A 219 11.86 -16.30 9.17
N ASN A 220 12.02 -17.41 9.89
CA ASN A 220 12.03 -18.77 9.34
C ASN A 220 10.63 -19.41 9.26
N LEU A 221 9.55 -18.65 9.33
CA LEU A 221 8.19 -19.18 9.19
C LEU A 221 8.04 -20.00 7.91
N SER A 222 7.38 -21.17 8.04
CA SER A 222 6.94 -21.92 6.87
C SER A 222 5.73 -21.25 6.20
N PHE A 223 5.40 -21.65 4.97
CA PHE A 223 4.19 -21.16 4.31
C PHE A 223 2.94 -21.49 5.12
N GLU A 224 2.83 -22.73 5.59
CA GLU A 224 1.67 -23.20 6.34
C GLU A 224 1.51 -22.49 7.68
N ASP A 225 2.61 -22.26 8.40
CA ASP A 225 2.57 -21.54 9.68
C ASP A 225 2.27 -20.06 9.46
N GLY A 226 2.79 -19.46 8.38
CA GLY A 226 2.44 -18.10 7.98
C GLY A 226 0.95 -17.94 7.66
N VAL A 227 0.34 -18.90 6.96
CA VAL A 227 -1.11 -18.92 6.69
C VAL A 227 -1.89 -19.07 8.00
N LYS A 228 -1.51 -20.02 8.88
CA LYS A 228 -2.16 -20.20 10.19
C LYS A 228 -2.09 -18.93 11.05
N LEU A 229 -0.94 -18.25 11.05
CA LEU A 229 -0.77 -17.00 11.78
C LEU A 229 -1.67 -15.89 11.22
N LEU A 230 -1.75 -15.75 9.89
CA LEU A 230 -2.68 -14.81 9.25
C LEU A 230 -4.15 -15.15 9.56
N GLU A 231 -4.52 -16.42 9.47
CA GLU A 231 -5.88 -16.87 9.83
C GLU A 231 -6.21 -16.58 11.29
N LYS A 232 -5.25 -16.76 12.20
CA LYS A 232 -5.42 -16.42 13.62
C LYS A 232 -5.69 -14.92 13.78
N CYS A 233 -4.89 -14.07 13.15
CA CYS A 233 -5.08 -12.63 13.16
C CYS A 233 -6.45 -12.23 12.59
N MET A 234 -6.81 -12.78 11.42
CA MET A 234 -8.08 -12.46 10.76
C MET A 234 -9.29 -12.98 11.53
N ARG A 235 -9.15 -14.09 12.26
CA ARG A 235 -10.21 -14.62 13.14
C ARG A 235 -10.48 -13.70 14.33
N VAL A 236 -9.43 -13.15 14.95
CA VAL A 236 -9.56 -12.14 16.01
C VAL A 236 -10.24 -10.89 15.48
N LEU A 237 -9.83 -10.42 14.30
CA LEU A 237 -10.47 -9.28 13.64
C LEU A 237 -11.94 -9.55 13.33
N LEU A 238 -12.28 -10.75 12.87
CA LEU A 238 -13.66 -11.13 12.59
C LEU A 238 -14.54 -11.10 13.85
N TYR A 239 -14.00 -11.46 15.01
CA TYR A 239 -14.74 -11.41 16.27
C TYR A 239 -14.89 -9.99 16.83
N CYS A 240 -13.88 -9.14 16.65
CA CYS A 240 -13.81 -7.83 17.30
C CYS A 240 -14.21 -6.66 16.39
N ASP A 241 -14.07 -6.80 15.08
CA ASP A 241 -14.46 -5.77 14.12
C ASP A 241 -15.86 -6.05 13.56
N ARG A 242 -16.81 -5.23 13.95
CA ARG A 242 -18.20 -5.28 13.46
C ARG A 242 -18.30 -5.25 11.92
N SER A 243 -17.33 -4.66 11.26
CA SER A 243 -17.32 -4.46 9.79
C SER A 243 -16.72 -5.64 9.04
N ALA A 244 -16.00 -6.52 9.73
CA ALA A 244 -15.37 -7.69 9.12
C ALA A 244 -16.39 -8.70 8.59
N VAL A 245 -16.04 -9.36 7.48
CA VAL A 245 -16.87 -10.39 6.85
C VAL A 245 -16.09 -11.70 6.81
N ASN A 246 -16.76 -12.82 7.15
CA ASN A 246 -16.14 -14.15 7.07
C ASN A 246 -16.03 -14.65 5.62
N LYS A 247 -15.27 -13.91 4.82
CA LYS A 247 -14.84 -14.28 3.47
C LYS A 247 -13.42 -13.77 3.30
N LEU A 248 -12.46 -14.64 3.60
CA LEU A 248 -11.05 -14.32 3.62
C LEU A 248 -10.41 -14.62 2.27
N GLN A 249 -9.57 -13.73 1.81
CA GLN A 249 -8.70 -13.92 0.65
C GLN A 249 -7.25 -13.81 1.10
N ILE A 250 -6.42 -14.77 0.70
CA ILE A 250 -4.97 -14.77 0.95
C ILE A 250 -4.24 -14.68 -0.37
N ALA A 251 -3.20 -13.88 -0.40
CA ALA A 251 -2.30 -13.75 -1.54
C ALA A 251 -0.87 -14.09 -1.13
N LYS A 252 -0.19 -14.80 -2.03
CA LYS A 252 1.21 -15.17 -1.94
C LYS A 252 2.00 -14.41 -2.99
N ILE A 253 3.06 -13.75 -2.58
CA ILE A 253 3.95 -12.98 -3.46
C ILE A 253 5.30 -13.67 -3.48
N THR A 254 5.74 -14.03 -4.68
CA THR A 254 7.03 -14.69 -4.94
C THR A 254 7.80 -13.93 -6.01
N GLU A 255 9.01 -14.33 -6.29
CA GLU A 255 9.78 -13.77 -7.40
C GLU A 255 9.18 -14.11 -8.77
N GLU A 256 8.51 -15.25 -8.88
CA GLU A 256 7.80 -15.70 -10.10
C GLU A 256 6.57 -14.84 -10.41
N GLY A 257 5.96 -14.25 -9.36
CA GLY A 257 4.79 -13.41 -9.48
C GLY A 257 3.87 -13.45 -8.26
N VAL A 258 2.68 -12.91 -8.44
CA VAL A 258 1.63 -12.81 -7.43
C VAL A 258 0.56 -13.87 -7.67
N THR A 259 0.27 -14.67 -6.66
CA THR A 259 -0.83 -15.65 -6.67
C THR A 259 -1.86 -15.26 -5.63
N ILE A 260 -3.08 -14.96 -6.06
CA ILE A 260 -4.22 -14.69 -5.17
C ILE A 260 -5.08 -15.95 -5.11
N HIS A 261 -5.23 -16.50 -3.92
CA HIS A 261 -6.04 -17.70 -3.71
C HIS A 261 -7.53 -17.40 -3.75
N GLN A 262 -8.32 -18.43 -4.06
CA GLN A 262 -9.77 -18.32 -4.00
C GLN A 262 -10.23 -17.98 -2.57
N PRO A 263 -11.23 -17.12 -2.42
CA PRO A 263 -11.72 -16.74 -1.11
C PRO A 263 -12.39 -17.92 -0.41
N TYR A 264 -12.20 -18.02 0.89
CA TYR A 264 -12.78 -19.04 1.75
C TYR A 264 -13.25 -18.45 3.08
N SER A 265 -14.03 -19.22 3.84
CA SER A 265 -14.53 -18.81 5.15
C SER A 265 -13.76 -19.52 6.27
N LEU A 266 -13.44 -18.78 7.31
CA LEU A 266 -12.82 -19.33 8.51
C LEU A 266 -13.85 -20.09 9.34
N LYS A 267 -13.41 -21.16 9.98
CA LYS A 267 -14.20 -21.81 11.04
C LYS A 267 -14.29 -20.89 12.24
N THR A 268 -15.48 -20.51 12.62
CA THR A 268 -15.76 -19.60 13.74
C THR A 268 -16.66 -20.29 14.76
N TYR A 269 -16.52 -19.88 16.01
CA TYR A 269 -17.34 -20.29 17.11
C TYR A 269 -17.90 -19.04 17.79
N TRP A 270 -19.22 -18.95 17.93
CA TRP A 270 -19.91 -17.77 18.46
C TRP A 270 -20.69 -18.05 19.76
N GLU A 271 -20.78 -19.31 20.17
CA GLU A 271 -21.44 -19.74 21.40
C GLU A 271 -20.50 -19.55 22.59
N PHE A 272 -20.31 -18.30 23.01
CA PHE A 272 -19.53 -18.00 24.20
C PHE A 272 -20.46 -17.98 25.42
N SER A 273 -20.12 -18.73 26.44
CA SER A 273 -20.94 -18.86 27.68
C SER A 273 -21.24 -17.51 28.33
N THR A 274 -20.37 -16.53 28.19
CA THR A 274 -20.56 -15.16 28.68
C THR A 274 -21.74 -14.44 27.99
N PHE A 275 -22.04 -14.77 26.73
CA PHE A 275 -23.20 -14.21 26.02
C PHE A 275 -24.47 -15.03 26.22
N GLU A 276 -24.35 -16.35 26.45
CA GLU A 276 -25.48 -17.23 26.74
C GLU A 276 -26.03 -17.02 28.15
N ASN A 277 -25.10 -16.84 29.12
CA ASN A 277 -25.44 -16.64 30.52
C ASN A 277 -24.74 -15.38 31.05
N PRO A 278 -25.24 -14.19 30.73
CA PRO A 278 -24.69 -12.96 31.30
C PRO A 278 -24.83 -13.01 32.81
N ALA A 279 -23.80 -12.57 33.55
CA ALA A 279 -23.80 -12.60 35.00
C ALA A 279 -25.07 -11.88 35.54
N GLN A 280 -25.93 -12.62 36.25
CA GLN A 280 -27.17 -12.10 36.75
C GLN A 280 -26.91 -10.98 37.75
N GLY A 281 -27.43 -9.78 37.51
CA GLY A 281 -27.24 -8.62 38.36
C GLY A 281 -25.92 -7.84 38.15
N ALA A 282 -25.18 -8.08 37.10
CA ALA A 282 -24.03 -7.27 36.75
C ALA A 282 -24.50 -5.82 36.45
N ILE A 283 -24.10 -4.88 37.29
CA ILE A 283 -24.38 -3.45 37.11
C ILE A 283 -23.62 -2.98 35.86
N GLY A 284 -24.34 -2.49 34.86
CA GLY A 284 -23.76 -2.06 33.57
C GLY A 284 -23.78 -3.13 32.49
N SER A 285 -24.38 -4.27 32.70
CA SER A 285 -24.75 -5.21 31.62
C SER A 285 -25.92 -4.60 30.83
N TRP A 286 -25.61 -4.08 29.65
CA TRP A 286 -26.55 -3.49 28.69
C TRP A 286 -26.64 -4.32 27.41
#